data_bfa2ef7334db23569abc93e0f17b1390
#
_entry.id   bfa2ef7334db23569abc93e0f17b1390
#
_cell.length_a   1.000
_cell.length_b   1.000
_cell.length_c   1.000
_cell.angle_alpha   90.00
_cell.angle_beta   90.00
_cell.angle_gamma   90.00
#
_symmetry.space_group_name_H-M   'P 1'
#
loop_
_entity.id
_entity.type
_entity.pdbx_description
1 polymer ?
#
loop_
_entity_poly.entity_id
_entity_poly.type
_entity_poly.pdbx_seq_one_letter_code
_entity_poly.pdbx_strand_id
1 'polypeptide(L)'
;HSRSGEPVVSYRSLYKADREQMQRNRDIESRKRRRQSDTWSVGVNTGNTPYSSSSSYNGLGQLSRGQSLEATVSDMASIPDGDGQAYNQVLLNNRDQVSKTEVHHKMPVTVGASFKWNFTPHWAVETGLAYTMLASDLRSGSGAYLEEEQKLHYIGIPLKIHRSLYTSRWFSFYASAGGMVEKCVSANQDVVYVNGMSTQETEHHSLDIDALQWSVSASAGMQVNFTKQFGLYAEPGIVYYFDDNSGVETIRKEHPFNFNLQVGLRFSFGR
;
A
#
# COMPACT_ATOMS: atom_id res chain seq x y z
N HIS A 1 65.77 -60.74 -4.63
CA HIS A 1 65.28 -59.46 -4.10
C HIS A 1 64.48 -58.72 -5.19
N SER A 2 63.19 -58.87 -5.14
CA SER A 2 62.28 -58.16 -5.99
C SER A 2 61.99 -56.83 -5.32
N ARG A 3 62.43 -55.69 -5.86
CA ARG A 3 61.99 -54.35 -5.45
C ARG A 3 60.64 -54.10 -6.12
N SER A 4 59.59 -54.08 -5.34
CA SER A 4 58.28 -53.54 -5.74
C SER A 4 58.42 -52.04 -6.07
N GLY A 5 58.30 -51.69 -7.36
CA GLY A 5 58.26 -50.29 -7.77
C GLY A 5 56.96 -49.59 -7.29
N GLU A 6 57.12 -48.70 -6.37
CA GLU A 6 56.02 -47.79 -6.05
C GLU A 6 55.59 -46.99 -7.33
N PRO A 7 54.31 -46.85 -7.63
CA PRO A 7 53.86 -46.08 -8.78
C PRO A 7 54.26 -44.64 -8.61
N VAL A 8 55.17 -44.14 -9.43
CA VAL A 8 55.53 -42.72 -9.51
C VAL A 8 54.30 -41.95 -10.01
N VAL A 9 53.52 -41.44 -9.11
CA VAL A 9 52.40 -40.59 -9.44
C VAL A 9 52.94 -39.27 -10.05
N SER A 10 52.72 -39.09 -11.34
CA SER A 10 53.19 -37.90 -12.03
C SER A 10 52.48 -36.67 -11.48
N TYR A 11 53.25 -35.66 -11.08
CA TYR A 11 52.70 -34.34 -10.63
C TYR A 11 51.65 -33.77 -11.60
N ARG A 12 51.79 -34.05 -12.89
CA ARG A 12 50.86 -33.65 -13.94
C ARG A 12 49.48 -34.30 -13.81
N SER A 13 49.41 -35.53 -13.33
CA SER A 13 48.15 -36.25 -13.10
C SER A 13 47.45 -35.77 -11.83
N LEU A 14 48.20 -35.37 -10.80
CA LEU A 14 47.68 -34.78 -9.57
C LEU A 14 47.06 -33.41 -9.87
N TYR A 15 47.76 -32.53 -10.59
CA TYR A 15 47.21 -31.21 -10.99
C TYR A 15 45.95 -31.32 -11.88
N LYS A 16 45.87 -32.33 -12.72
CA LYS A 16 44.69 -32.57 -13.58
C LYS A 16 43.50 -33.06 -12.71
N ALA A 17 43.73 -33.98 -11.79
CA ALA A 17 42.70 -34.46 -10.88
C ALA A 17 42.18 -33.35 -9.96
N ASP A 18 43.06 -32.50 -9.42
CA ASP A 18 42.71 -31.39 -8.57
C ASP A 18 41.87 -30.33 -9.32
N ARG A 19 42.24 -30.04 -10.57
CA ARG A 19 41.47 -29.10 -11.44
C ARG A 19 40.08 -29.67 -11.78
N GLU A 20 39.97 -30.96 -12.06
CA GLU A 20 38.69 -31.63 -12.33
C GLU A 20 37.81 -31.68 -11.08
N GLN A 21 38.40 -31.83 -9.89
CA GLN A 21 37.68 -31.83 -8.63
C GLN A 21 37.18 -30.42 -8.29
N MET A 22 37.98 -29.37 -8.53
CA MET A 22 37.55 -27.96 -8.38
C MET A 22 36.43 -27.61 -9.35
N GLN A 23 36.50 -28.09 -10.61
CA GLN A 23 35.39 -27.88 -11.56
C GLN A 23 34.11 -28.57 -11.12
N ARG A 24 34.18 -29.84 -10.71
CA ARG A 24 33.02 -30.56 -10.16
C ARG A 24 32.40 -29.87 -8.95
N ASN A 25 33.23 -29.39 -8.02
CA ASN A 25 32.75 -28.64 -6.86
C ASN A 25 32.06 -27.32 -7.24
N ARG A 26 32.63 -26.60 -8.19
CA ARG A 26 31.95 -25.37 -8.74
C ARG A 26 30.63 -25.68 -9.42
N ASP A 27 30.55 -26.78 -10.18
CA ASP A 27 29.31 -27.19 -10.84
C ASP A 27 28.25 -27.65 -9.82
N ILE A 28 28.66 -28.36 -8.78
CA ILE A 28 27.76 -28.73 -7.67
C ILE A 28 27.26 -27.49 -6.92
N GLU A 29 28.15 -26.55 -6.62
CA GLU A 29 27.75 -25.29 -5.99
C GLU A 29 26.85 -24.44 -6.88
N SER A 30 27.14 -24.34 -8.17
CA SER A 30 26.31 -23.61 -9.13
C SER A 30 24.92 -24.23 -9.27
N ARG A 31 24.83 -25.57 -9.30
CA ARG A 31 23.55 -26.31 -9.31
C ARG A 31 22.78 -26.14 -8.00
N LYS A 32 23.46 -26.13 -6.85
CA LYS A 32 22.85 -25.82 -5.55
C LYS A 32 22.32 -24.39 -5.51
N ARG A 33 23.10 -23.42 -5.98
CA ARG A 33 22.67 -22.02 -6.07
C ARG A 33 21.48 -21.85 -7.03
N ARG A 34 21.47 -22.51 -8.17
CA ARG A 34 20.35 -22.48 -9.13
C ARG A 34 19.09 -23.11 -8.54
N ARG A 35 19.17 -24.26 -7.87
CA ARG A 35 18.01 -24.86 -7.17
C ARG A 35 17.46 -23.99 -6.05
N GLN A 36 18.29 -23.16 -5.43
CA GLN A 36 17.89 -22.25 -4.36
C GLN A 36 17.31 -20.92 -4.90
N SER A 37 17.54 -20.60 -6.19
CA SER A 37 17.08 -19.35 -6.81
C SER A 37 15.71 -19.45 -7.46
N ASP A 38 15.28 -20.61 -7.92
CA ASP A 38 14.00 -20.80 -8.61
C ASP A 38 12.88 -21.19 -7.61
N THR A 39 12.78 -20.47 -6.51
CA THR A 39 11.71 -20.67 -5.54
C THR A 39 10.60 -19.65 -5.75
N TRP A 40 9.38 -20.16 -5.78
CA TRP A 40 8.17 -19.37 -5.86
C TRP A 40 7.51 -19.30 -4.49
N SER A 41 6.89 -18.20 -4.19
CA SER A 41 6.06 -18.12 -3.01
C SER A 41 4.80 -17.31 -3.27
N VAL A 42 3.73 -17.73 -2.62
CA VAL A 42 2.44 -17.03 -2.61
C VAL A 42 2.21 -16.53 -1.19
N GLY A 43 1.68 -15.34 -1.06
CA GLY A 43 1.40 -14.72 0.22
C GLY A 43 0.03 -14.08 0.26
N VAL A 44 -0.52 -14.00 1.46
CA VAL A 44 -1.64 -13.12 1.79
C VAL A 44 -1.17 -12.16 2.86
N ASN A 45 -1.59 -10.92 2.72
CA ASN A 45 -1.13 -9.86 3.60
C ASN A 45 -2.25 -8.88 3.93
N THR A 46 -2.06 -8.21 5.03
CA THR A 46 -2.78 -7.00 5.38
C THR A 46 -1.77 -5.90 5.66
N GLY A 47 -2.10 -4.69 5.29
CA GLY A 47 -1.27 -3.53 5.53
C GLY A 47 -2.13 -2.34 5.92
N ASN A 48 -1.53 -1.44 6.67
CA ASN A 48 -2.17 -0.18 7.00
C ASN A 48 -1.12 0.91 7.20
N THR A 49 -1.59 2.13 7.11
CA THR A 49 -0.92 3.30 7.66
C THR A 49 -1.41 3.42 9.10
N PRO A 50 -0.57 3.17 10.12
CA PRO A 50 -1.04 2.99 11.50
C PRO A 50 -1.35 4.33 12.20
N TYR A 51 -1.94 5.27 11.51
CA TYR A 51 -2.46 6.51 12.08
C TYR A 51 -3.68 7.02 11.30
N SER A 52 -4.50 7.79 11.96
CA SER A 52 -5.55 8.62 11.41
C SER A 52 -5.10 10.08 11.45
N SER A 53 -5.53 10.91 10.54
CA SER A 53 -5.30 12.34 10.59
C SER A 53 -6.60 13.09 10.90
N SER A 54 -6.44 14.24 11.52
CA SER A 54 -7.55 15.16 11.76
C SER A 54 -7.05 16.57 11.49
N SER A 55 -7.69 17.25 10.57
CA SER A 55 -7.40 18.63 10.21
C SER A 55 -8.63 19.49 10.40
N SER A 56 -8.42 20.77 10.67
CA SER A 56 -9.50 21.73 10.74
C SER A 56 -9.09 23.04 10.09
N TYR A 57 -10.00 23.63 9.35
CA TYR A 57 -9.81 24.94 8.72
C TYR A 57 -11.05 25.81 8.83
N ASN A 58 -10.86 27.12 8.67
CA ASN A 58 -11.96 28.07 8.69
C ASN A 58 -12.69 28.08 7.34
N GLY A 59 -14.00 28.17 7.38
CA GLY A 59 -14.88 28.14 6.22
C GLY A 59 -15.67 26.82 6.14
N LEU A 60 -16.59 26.78 5.17
CA LEU A 60 -17.39 25.61 4.84
C LEU A 60 -16.69 24.81 3.74
N GLY A 61 -16.51 23.51 3.92
CA GLY A 61 -15.84 22.64 2.96
C GLY A 61 -16.62 21.37 2.69
N GLN A 62 -16.28 20.70 1.62
CA GLN A 62 -16.80 19.39 1.21
C GLN A 62 -15.65 18.49 0.76
N LEU A 63 -15.73 17.18 1.03
CA LEU A 63 -14.72 16.20 0.64
C LEU A 63 -14.59 16.03 -0.88
N SER A 64 -15.69 16.24 -1.61
CA SER A 64 -15.76 16.04 -3.06
C SER A 64 -15.35 17.27 -3.89
N ARG A 65 -15.11 18.43 -3.28
CA ARG A 65 -14.83 19.69 -4.00
C ARG A 65 -13.52 20.36 -3.60
N GLY A 66 -12.73 19.76 -2.69
CA GLY A 66 -11.51 20.42 -2.18
C GLY A 66 -11.81 21.62 -1.28
N GLN A 67 -10.75 22.32 -0.85
CA GLN A 67 -10.84 23.38 0.15
C GLN A 67 -11.79 24.50 -0.23
N SER A 68 -12.63 24.83 0.75
CA SER A 68 -13.40 26.04 0.98
C SER A 68 -13.65 26.96 -0.20
N LEU A 69 -14.83 26.93 -0.72
CA LEU A 69 -15.46 28.11 -1.31
C LEU A 69 -15.73 29.10 -0.17
N GLU A 70 -15.08 30.25 -0.18
CA GLU A 70 -15.73 31.45 0.38
C GLU A 70 -17.07 31.59 -0.37
N ALA A 71 -18.17 31.28 0.32
CA ALA A 71 -19.50 31.31 -0.27
C ALA A 71 -19.80 32.74 -0.74
N THR A 72 -19.51 33.02 -1.99
CA THR A 72 -19.93 34.26 -2.61
C THR A 72 -21.39 34.10 -3.04
N VAL A 73 -22.14 35.21 -2.99
CA VAL A 73 -23.55 35.26 -3.40
C VAL A 73 -23.75 34.79 -4.86
N SER A 74 -22.67 34.83 -5.67
CA SER A 74 -22.67 34.34 -7.06
C SER A 74 -22.73 32.79 -7.14
N ASP A 75 -22.20 32.10 -6.17
CA ASP A 75 -22.17 30.62 -6.18
C ASP A 75 -23.54 30.05 -5.79
N MET A 76 -24.33 30.79 -4.99
CA MET A 76 -25.70 30.44 -4.64
C MET A 76 -26.66 30.46 -5.82
N ALA A 77 -26.39 31.32 -6.84
CA ALA A 77 -27.24 31.44 -8.03
C ALA A 77 -26.99 30.35 -9.08
N SER A 78 -25.91 29.57 -8.95
CA SER A 78 -25.50 28.57 -9.92
C SER A 78 -25.83 27.13 -9.51
N ILE A 79 -26.47 26.89 -8.35
CA ILE A 79 -26.87 25.56 -7.91
C ILE A 79 -28.22 25.21 -8.54
N PRO A 80 -28.34 24.08 -9.28
CA PRO A 80 -29.60 23.64 -9.86
C PRO A 80 -30.69 23.42 -8.81
N ASP A 81 -31.94 23.74 -9.17
CA ASP A 81 -33.11 23.46 -8.35
C ASP A 81 -33.20 21.93 -8.07
N GLY A 82 -33.17 21.54 -6.82
CA GLY A 82 -33.35 20.17 -6.37
C GLY A 82 -32.39 19.77 -5.25
N ASP A 83 -31.15 19.49 -5.59
CA ASP A 83 -30.17 18.89 -4.67
C ASP A 83 -29.40 19.90 -3.80
N GLY A 84 -29.62 21.18 -3.99
CA GLY A 84 -28.86 22.23 -3.33
C GLY A 84 -29.59 23.01 -2.23
N GLN A 85 -30.88 22.76 -1.97
CA GLN A 85 -31.64 23.57 -1.01
C GLN A 85 -31.13 23.39 0.43
N ALA A 86 -30.86 22.21 0.85
CA ALA A 86 -30.35 21.90 2.20
C ALA A 86 -28.94 22.49 2.41
N TYR A 87 -28.08 22.36 1.40
CA TYR A 87 -26.75 22.98 1.40
C TYR A 87 -26.82 24.51 1.45
N ASN A 88 -27.70 25.13 0.65
CA ASN A 88 -27.92 26.58 0.67
C ASN A 88 -28.42 27.08 2.02
N GLN A 89 -29.26 26.31 2.73
CA GLN A 89 -29.69 26.65 4.08
C GLN A 89 -28.55 26.60 5.08
N VAL A 90 -27.66 25.62 5.00
CA VAL A 90 -26.46 25.54 5.83
C VAL A 90 -25.55 26.74 5.56
N LEU A 91 -25.35 27.12 4.29
CA LEU A 91 -24.57 28.31 3.91
C LEU A 91 -25.19 29.59 4.48
N LEU A 92 -26.50 29.80 4.32
CA LEU A 92 -27.20 30.99 4.81
C LEU A 92 -27.13 31.13 6.32
N ASN A 93 -27.33 30.02 7.05
CA ASN A 93 -27.29 29.99 8.51
C ASN A 93 -25.89 30.17 9.10
N ASN A 94 -24.83 29.94 8.32
CA ASN A 94 -23.44 30.16 8.72
C ASN A 94 -22.81 31.42 8.17
N ARG A 95 -23.56 32.25 7.41
CA ARG A 95 -23.07 33.45 6.74
C ARG A 95 -22.39 34.46 7.66
N ASP A 96 -22.94 34.65 8.86
CA ASP A 96 -22.49 35.63 9.84
C ASP A 96 -21.71 35.01 11.01
N GLN A 97 -21.33 33.72 10.90
CA GLN A 97 -20.60 33.00 11.92
C GLN A 97 -19.26 32.53 11.39
N VAL A 98 -18.27 32.42 12.29
CA VAL A 98 -16.99 31.78 11.97
C VAL A 98 -17.24 30.28 11.93
N SER A 99 -17.52 29.78 10.73
CA SER A 99 -17.69 28.33 10.51
C SER A 99 -16.34 27.67 10.48
N LYS A 100 -16.29 26.43 10.98
CA LYS A 100 -15.12 25.57 10.92
C LYS A 100 -15.50 24.29 10.18
N THR A 101 -14.56 23.79 9.40
CA THR A 101 -14.62 22.46 8.82
C THR A 101 -13.59 21.58 9.52
N GLU A 102 -14.04 20.45 10.00
CA GLU A 102 -13.21 19.42 10.62
C GLU A 102 -13.24 18.18 9.71
N VAL A 103 -12.07 17.74 9.30
CA VAL A 103 -11.90 16.53 8.48
C VAL A 103 -11.19 15.49 9.33
N HIS A 104 -11.75 14.30 9.37
CA HIS A 104 -11.16 13.17 10.06
C HIS A 104 -10.99 11.99 9.11
N HIS A 105 -9.74 11.68 8.77
CA HIS A 105 -9.41 10.53 7.96
C HIS A 105 -9.18 9.31 8.84
N LYS A 106 -9.96 8.26 8.61
CA LYS A 106 -9.81 6.96 9.29
C LYS A 106 -8.57 6.24 8.78
N MET A 107 -8.04 5.37 9.59
CA MET A 107 -6.88 4.56 9.24
C MET A 107 -7.16 3.69 8.00
N PRO A 108 -6.38 3.82 6.92
CA PRO A 108 -6.53 2.99 5.73
C PRO A 108 -6.29 1.51 6.02
N VAL A 109 -7.05 0.63 5.39
CA VAL A 109 -6.89 -0.82 5.51
C VAL A 109 -6.67 -1.41 4.12
N THR A 110 -5.56 -2.13 3.96
CA THR A 110 -5.23 -2.84 2.72
C THR A 110 -5.16 -4.34 2.99
N VAL A 111 -5.77 -5.13 2.13
CA VAL A 111 -5.61 -6.59 2.08
C VAL A 111 -5.13 -6.99 0.70
N GLY A 112 -4.27 -8.01 0.62
CA GLY A 112 -3.69 -8.39 -0.65
C GLY A 112 -3.27 -9.84 -0.72
N ALA A 113 -3.12 -10.29 -1.97
CA ALA A 113 -2.49 -11.55 -2.33
C ALA A 113 -1.26 -11.25 -3.17
N SER A 114 -0.15 -11.88 -2.87
CA SER A 114 1.12 -11.65 -3.55
C SER A 114 1.73 -12.92 -4.09
N PHE A 115 2.48 -12.76 -5.17
CA PHE A 115 3.27 -13.77 -5.83
C PHE A 115 4.70 -13.28 -5.94
N LYS A 116 5.63 -14.01 -5.32
CA LYS A 116 7.04 -13.66 -5.27
C LYS A 116 7.88 -14.71 -5.97
N TRP A 117 8.74 -14.27 -6.87
CA TRP A 117 9.70 -15.08 -7.59
C TRP A 117 11.13 -14.70 -7.23
N ASN A 118 11.88 -15.67 -6.69
CA ASN A 118 13.29 -15.50 -6.39
C ASN A 118 14.11 -15.95 -7.61
N PHE A 119 14.59 -15.00 -8.41
CA PHE A 119 15.39 -15.28 -9.59
C PHE A 119 16.90 -15.43 -9.27
N THR A 120 17.32 -14.98 -8.09
CA THR A 120 18.66 -15.24 -7.55
C THR A 120 18.58 -15.51 -6.04
N PRO A 121 19.64 -16.05 -5.39
CA PRO A 121 19.64 -16.23 -3.94
C PRO A 121 19.42 -14.95 -3.13
N HIS A 122 19.69 -13.78 -3.72
CA HIS A 122 19.62 -12.50 -3.03
C HIS A 122 18.53 -11.58 -3.56
N TRP A 123 17.97 -11.85 -4.73
CA TRP A 123 17.01 -10.97 -5.37
C TRP A 123 15.71 -11.71 -5.72
N ALA A 124 14.62 -11.02 -5.50
CA ALA A 124 13.30 -11.49 -5.89
C ALA A 124 12.45 -10.34 -6.41
N VAL A 125 11.47 -10.67 -7.24
CA VAL A 125 10.39 -9.78 -7.67
C VAL A 125 9.10 -10.28 -7.07
N GLU A 126 8.29 -9.36 -6.57
CA GLU A 126 6.96 -9.65 -6.03
C GLU A 126 5.93 -8.76 -6.71
N THR A 127 4.83 -9.36 -7.12
CA THR A 127 3.64 -8.69 -7.65
C THR A 127 2.40 -9.31 -7.04
N GLY A 128 1.22 -8.75 -7.30
CA GLY A 128 0.00 -9.29 -6.72
C GLY A 128 -1.22 -8.44 -7.01
N LEU A 129 -2.23 -8.63 -6.18
CA LEU A 129 -3.43 -7.81 -6.15
C LEU A 129 -3.62 -7.29 -4.73
N ALA A 130 -3.94 -6.02 -4.61
CA ALA A 130 -4.24 -5.35 -3.36
C ALA A 130 -5.62 -4.70 -3.45
N TYR A 131 -6.37 -4.79 -2.37
CA TYR A 131 -7.62 -4.06 -2.17
C TYR A 131 -7.43 -3.13 -0.98
N THR A 132 -7.72 -1.85 -1.18
CA THR A 132 -7.56 -0.82 -0.15
C THR A 132 -8.88 -0.10 0.06
N MET A 133 -9.25 0.07 1.32
CA MET A 133 -10.39 0.87 1.75
C MET A 133 -9.88 2.13 2.47
N LEU A 134 -10.33 3.28 2.00
CA LEU A 134 -10.16 4.58 2.64
C LEU A 134 -11.51 5.05 3.15
N ALA A 135 -11.55 5.60 4.36
CA ALA A 135 -12.74 6.23 4.91
C ALA A 135 -12.39 7.57 5.53
N SER A 136 -13.27 8.55 5.33
CA SER A 136 -13.09 9.91 5.82
C SER A 136 -14.43 10.45 6.26
N ASP A 137 -14.44 11.17 7.38
CA ASP A 137 -15.58 11.90 7.89
C ASP A 137 -15.27 13.40 7.84
N LEU A 138 -16.22 14.20 7.42
CA LEU A 138 -16.12 15.65 7.43
C LEU A 138 -17.34 16.23 8.14
N ARG A 139 -17.09 17.22 8.99
CA ARG A 139 -18.14 18.05 9.57
C ARG A 139 -17.84 19.51 9.30
N SER A 140 -18.80 20.19 8.70
CA SER A 140 -18.67 21.58 8.29
C SER A 140 -19.85 22.44 8.76
N GLY A 141 -19.57 23.53 9.44
CA GLY A 141 -20.56 24.44 10.01
C GLY A 141 -20.59 24.45 11.53
N SER A 142 -21.36 25.30 12.15
CA SER A 142 -21.47 25.48 13.61
C SER A 142 -22.88 25.28 14.15
N GLY A 143 -23.86 26.04 13.73
CA GLY A 143 -25.26 25.94 14.20
C GLY A 143 -26.10 25.06 13.30
N ALA A 144 -26.06 25.34 11.99
CA ALA A 144 -26.44 24.41 10.94
C ALA A 144 -25.16 23.84 10.38
N TYR A 145 -25.10 22.53 10.17
CA TYR A 145 -23.88 21.86 9.71
C TYR A 145 -24.20 20.73 8.72
N LEU A 146 -23.21 20.39 7.93
CA LEU A 146 -23.24 19.19 7.11
C LEU A 146 -22.23 18.17 7.67
N GLU A 147 -22.60 16.92 7.63
CA GLU A 147 -21.72 15.78 7.90
C GLU A 147 -21.61 14.95 6.63
N GLU A 148 -20.37 14.65 6.24
CA GLU A 148 -20.08 13.79 5.09
C GLU A 148 -19.30 12.57 5.58
N GLU A 149 -19.78 11.40 5.20
CA GLU A 149 -19.03 10.15 5.33
C GLU A 149 -18.65 9.66 3.93
N GLN A 150 -17.37 9.52 3.67
CA GLN A 150 -16.83 9.06 2.40
C GLN A 150 -16.14 7.71 2.55
N LYS A 151 -16.45 6.78 1.67
CA LYS A 151 -15.79 5.46 1.56
C LYS A 151 -15.32 5.23 0.15
N LEU A 152 -14.01 5.02 0.00
CA LEU A 152 -13.36 4.78 -1.29
C LEU A 152 -12.74 3.39 -1.29
N HIS A 153 -12.98 2.65 -2.36
CA HIS A 153 -12.50 1.29 -2.57
C HIS A 153 -11.56 1.26 -3.77
N TYR A 154 -10.33 0.83 -3.54
CA TYR A 154 -9.29 0.76 -4.57
C TYR A 154 -8.88 -0.69 -4.82
N ILE A 155 -8.61 -1.01 -6.09
CA ILE A 155 -7.90 -2.24 -6.48
C ILE A 155 -6.57 -1.82 -7.09
N GLY A 156 -5.47 -2.44 -6.61
CA GLY A 156 -4.13 -2.10 -7.01
C GLY A 156 -3.28 -3.29 -7.40
N ILE A 157 -2.27 -3.01 -8.22
CA ILE A 157 -1.25 -3.98 -8.62
C ILE A 157 0.10 -3.45 -8.12
N PRO A 158 0.68 -4.07 -7.07
CA PRO A 158 2.03 -3.76 -6.63
C PRO A 158 3.08 -4.44 -7.51
N LEU A 159 4.23 -3.82 -7.63
CA LEU A 159 5.45 -4.39 -8.19
C LEU A 159 6.62 -4.00 -7.31
N LYS A 160 7.23 -4.99 -6.63
CA LYS A 160 8.32 -4.78 -5.68
C LYS A 160 9.53 -5.63 -6.04
N ILE A 161 10.71 -5.08 -5.80
CA ILE A 161 11.98 -5.80 -5.83
C ILE A 161 12.44 -5.99 -4.39
N HIS A 162 12.84 -7.22 -4.06
CA HIS A 162 13.35 -7.60 -2.76
C HIS A 162 14.82 -7.97 -2.84
N ARG A 163 15.58 -7.51 -1.86
CA ARG A 163 16.97 -7.91 -1.64
C ARG A 163 17.10 -8.61 -0.30
N SER A 164 17.44 -9.90 -0.31
CA SER A 164 17.75 -10.65 0.90
C SER A 164 19.07 -10.18 1.49
N LEU A 165 19.04 -9.70 2.72
CA LEU A 165 20.20 -9.22 3.46
C LEU A 165 20.81 -10.34 4.29
N TYR A 166 19.96 -11.10 4.96
CA TYR A 166 20.35 -12.24 5.77
C TYR A 166 19.27 -13.33 5.70
N THR A 167 19.70 -14.58 5.55
CA THR A 167 18.79 -15.72 5.51
C THR A 167 19.34 -16.84 6.38
N SER A 168 18.54 -17.26 7.36
CA SER A 168 18.75 -18.39 8.23
C SER A 168 17.64 -19.41 8.04
N ARG A 169 17.73 -20.54 8.73
CA ARG A 169 16.71 -21.60 8.72
C ARG A 169 15.37 -21.12 9.27
N TRP A 170 15.40 -20.27 10.30
CA TRP A 170 14.24 -19.85 11.08
C TRP A 170 13.75 -18.44 10.72
N PHE A 171 14.64 -17.57 10.25
CA PHE A 171 14.31 -16.19 9.95
C PHE A 171 15.13 -15.64 8.79
N SER A 172 14.59 -14.66 8.12
CA SER A 172 15.27 -13.91 7.06
C SER A 172 14.96 -12.43 7.19
N PHE A 173 15.98 -11.59 6.90
CA PHE A 173 15.85 -10.15 6.78
C PHE A 173 16.06 -9.76 5.33
N TYR A 174 15.25 -8.82 4.87
CA TYR A 174 15.31 -8.31 3.50
C TYR A 174 14.94 -6.83 3.46
N ALA A 175 15.39 -6.15 2.41
CA ALA A 175 14.91 -4.84 2.03
C ALA A 175 14.06 -4.97 0.77
N SER A 176 13.05 -4.13 0.62
CA SER A 176 12.23 -4.05 -0.57
C SER A 176 12.01 -2.62 -1.02
N ALA A 177 11.85 -2.44 -2.32
CA ALA A 177 11.45 -1.18 -2.91
C ALA A 177 10.57 -1.47 -4.13
N GLY A 178 9.62 -0.60 -4.40
CA GLY A 178 8.71 -0.79 -5.53
C GLY A 178 7.69 0.30 -5.69
N GLY A 179 6.72 0.06 -6.54
CA GLY A 179 5.59 0.93 -6.77
C GLY A 179 4.28 0.15 -6.80
N MET A 180 3.20 0.88 -6.76
CA MET A 180 1.86 0.35 -6.90
C MET A 180 1.03 1.31 -7.74
N VAL A 181 0.19 0.76 -8.59
CA VAL A 181 -0.86 1.49 -9.29
C VAL A 181 -2.20 0.98 -8.80
N GLU A 182 -3.08 1.90 -8.40
CA GLU A 182 -4.41 1.61 -7.88
C GLU A 182 -5.45 2.35 -8.69
N LYS A 183 -6.61 1.72 -8.88
CA LYS A 183 -7.80 2.36 -9.46
C LYS A 183 -8.93 2.32 -8.44
N CYS A 184 -9.64 3.43 -8.30
CA CYS A 184 -10.88 3.49 -7.55
C CYS A 184 -11.95 2.69 -8.30
N VAL A 185 -12.60 1.75 -7.62
CA VAL A 185 -13.65 0.90 -8.20
C VAL A 185 -15.02 1.18 -7.61
N SER A 186 -15.06 1.84 -6.45
CA SER A 186 -16.29 2.29 -5.84
C SER A 186 -15.98 3.45 -4.91
N ALA A 187 -16.75 4.50 -5.03
CA ALA A 187 -16.66 5.67 -4.19
C ALA A 187 -18.08 6.07 -3.77
N ASN A 188 -18.37 5.95 -2.48
CA ASN A 188 -19.65 6.29 -1.90
C ASN A 188 -19.46 7.46 -0.94
N GLN A 189 -20.39 8.40 -1.01
CA GLN A 189 -20.43 9.56 -0.14
C GLN A 189 -21.85 9.74 0.38
N ASP A 190 -21.98 9.78 1.69
CA ASP A 190 -23.22 10.04 2.39
C ASP A 190 -23.14 11.45 2.98
N VAL A 191 -24.07 12.30 2.64
CA VAL A 191 -24.14 13.69 3.12
C VAL A 191 -25.40 13.87 3.92
N VAL A 192 -25.25 14.32 5.16
CA VAL A 192 -26.35 14.60 6.09
C VAL A 192 -26.36 16.09 6.41
N TYR A 193 -27.46 16.73 6.12
CA TYR A 193 -27.67 18.14 6.45
C TYR A 193 -28.47 18.25 7.76
N VAL A 194 -27.93 19.03 8.71
CA VAL A 194 -28.55 19.25 10.01
C VAL A 194 -28.81 20.75 10.22
N ASN A 195 -30.05 21.07 10.47
CA ASN A 195 -30.43 22.43 10.79
C ASN A 195 -31.14 22.46 12.16
N GLY A 196 -30.45 23.00 13.17
CA GLY A 196 -30.93 23.01 14.54
C GLY A 196 -31.01 21.58 15.14
N MET A 197 -32.21 21.18 15.61
CA MET A 197 -32.43 19.84 16.19
C MET A 197 -33.00 18.82 15.20
N SER A 198 -33.19 19.16 13.95
CA SER A 198 -33.79 18.28 12.94
C SER A 198 -32.80 17.96 11.82
N THR A 199 -32.63 16.69 11.52
CA THR A 199 -32.02 16.22 10.28
C THR A 199 -32.96 16.60 9.14
N GLN A 200 -32.49 17.36 8.14
CA GLN A 200 -33.35 17.80 7.07
C GLN A 200 -33.31 16.87 5.86
N GLU A 201 -32.15 16.35 5.52
CA GLU A 201 -31.98 15.55 4.32
C GLU A 201 -30.75 14.65 4.44
N THR A 202 -30.84 13.45 3.85
CA THR A 202 -29.69 12.56 3.70
C THR A 202 -29.57 12.26 2.21
N GLU A 203 -28.45 12.64 1.63
CA GLU A 203 -28.15 12.41 0.21
C GLU A 203 -27.05 11.35 0.09
N HIS A 204 -27.25 10.42 -0.84
CA HIS A 204 -26.29 9.39 -1.19
C HIS A 204 -25.72 9.68 -2.57
N HIS A 205 -24.44 9.94 -2.65
CA HIS A 205 -23.75 10.20 -3.92
C HIS A 205 -22.78 9.06 -4.23
N SER A 206 -22.81 8.62 -5.50
CA SER A 206 -21.75 7.79 -6.07
C SER A 206 -20.79 8.71 -6.82
N LEU A 207 -19.53 8.72 -6.40
CA LEU A 207 -18.50 9.51 -7.07
C LEU A 207 -17.83 8.67 -8.15
N ASP A 208 -17.64 9.22 -9.33
CA ASP A 208 -16.87 8.57 -10.40
C ASP A 208 -15.43 9.12 -10.40
N ILE A 209 -14.48 8.26 -10.01
CA ILE A 209 -13.07 8.60 -9.91
C ILE A 209 -12.30 7.76 -10.91
N ASP A 210 -12.08 8.31 -12.10
CA ASP A 210 -11.31 7.66 -13.16
C ASP A 210 -9.79 7.74 -12.99
N ALA A 211 -9.32 8.59 -12.09
CA ALA A 211 -7.92 8.82 -11.85
C ALA A 211 -7.21 7.57 -11.31
N LEU A 212 -5.99 7.33 -11.80
CA LEU A 212 -5.10 6.28 -11.30
C LEU A 212 -4.21 6.85 -10.19
N GLN A 213 -4.23 6.20 -9.05
CA GLN A 213 -3.34 6.52 -7.94
C GLN A 213 -2.02 5.77 -8.07
N TRP A 214 -0.93 6.50 -8.18
CA TRP A 214 0.42 5.95 -8.19
C TRP A 214 1.09 6.12 -6.85
N SER A 215 1.89 5.15 -6.46
CA SER A 215 2.72 5.25 -5.27
C SER A 215 4.05 4.53 -5.44
N VAL A 216 5.05 4.98 -4.67
CA VAL A 216 6.34 4.30 -4.52
C VAL A 216 6.58 4.00 -3.05
N SER A 217 7.24 2.88 -2.77
CA SER A 217 7.49 2.44 -1.40
C SER A 217 8.87 1.85 -1.23
N ALA A 218 9.39 1.98 -0.01
CA ALA A 218 10.61 1.31 0.43
C ALA A 218 10.38 0.76 1.84
N SER A 219 10.83 -0.47 2.08
CA SER A 219 10.60 -1.16 3.35
C SER A 219 11.74 -2.11 3.73
N ALA A 220 11.79 -2.43 5.01
CA ALA A 220 12.64 -3.46 5.56
C ALA A 220 11.73 -4.55 6.15
N GLY A 221 11.97 -5.81 5.75
CA GLY A 221 11.12 -6.91 6.16
C GLY A 221 11.87 -7.96 6.96
N MET A 222 11.14 -8.58 7.87
CA MET A 222 11.56 -9.78 8.59
C MET A 222 10.53 -10.88 8.36
N GLN A 223 11.00 -12.07 8.04
CA GLN A 223 10.17 -13.26 7.91
C GLN A 223 10.66 -14.34 8.89
N VAL A 224 9.72 -14.89 9.64
CA VAL A 224 9.94 -16.05 10.52
C VAL A 224 9.34 -17.29 9.84
N ASN A 225 10.15 -18.33 9.65
CA ASN A 225 9.75 -19.56 8.99
C ASN A 225 9.39 -20.62 10.05
N PHE A 226 8.13 -20.97 10.16
CA PHE A 226 7.67 -22.05 11.06
C PHE A 226 7.97 -23.43 10.50
N THR A 227 7.87 -23.55 9.17
CA THR A 227 8.22 -24.75 8.42
C THR A 227 9.10 -24.38 7.23
N LYS A 228 9.54 -25.38 6.45
CA LYS A 228 10.25 -25.12 5.18
C LYS A 228 9.39 -24.38 4.15
N GLN A 229 8.09 -24.43 4.30
CA GLN A 229 7.12 -23.90 3.33
C GLN A 229 6.35 -22.71 3.88
N PHE A 230 6.14 -22.62 5.19
CA PHE A 230 5.28 -21.64 5.82
C PHE A 230 6.07 -20.62 6.62
N GLY A 231 5.80 -19.32 6.39
CA GLY A 231 6.40 -18.23 7.15
C GLY A 231 5.42 -17.07 7.38
N LEU A 232 5.62 -16.39 8.49
CA LEU A 232 4.99 -15.11 8.82
C LEU A 232 6.01 -14.00 8.53
N TYR A 233 5.58 -12.91 7.95
CA TYR A 233 6.44 -11.76 7.74
C TYR A 233 5.79 -10.46 8.21
N ALA A 234 6.65 -9.53 8.61
CA ALA A 234 6.31 -8.16 8.90
C ALA A 234 7.26 -7.24 8.12
N GLU A 235 6.71 -6.21 7.50
CA GLU A 235 7.40 -5.31 6.58
C GLU A 235 7.02 -3.85 6.90
N PRO A 236 7.64 -3.23 7.91
CA PRO A 236 7.56 -1.81 8.12
C PRO A 236 8.25 -1.06 6.97
N GLY A 237 7.66 0.03 6.55
CA GLY A 237 8.16 0.81 5.44
C GLY A 237 7.57 2.20 5.35
N ILE A 238 7.93 2.87 4.30
CA ILE A 238 7.45 4.20 3.94
C ILE A 238 6.86 4.12 2.54
N VAL A 239 5.83 4.89 2.31
CA VAL A 239 5.17 5.01 1.01
C VAL A 239 4.97 6.49 0.69
N TYR A 240 5.17 6.84 -0.56
CA TYR A 240 4.87 8.14 -1.11
C TYR A 240 3.80 8.00 -2.19
N TYR A 241 2.70 8.70 -2.03
CA TYR A 241 1.59 8.78 -2.98
C TYR A 241 1.75 10.00 -3.86
N PHE A 242 1.68 9.82 -5.18
CA PHE A 242 1.66 10.93 -6.12
C PHE A 242 0.25 11.51 -6.18
N ASP A 243 0.14 12.81 -6.45
CA ASP A 243 -1.17 13.43 -6.65
C ASP A 243 -1.85 12.82 -7.89
N ASP A 244 -3.09 12.41 -7.74
CA ASP A 244 -3.91 11.83 -8.80
C ASP A 244 -4.74 12.85 -9.55
N ASN A 245 -4.65 14.16 -9.16
CA ASN A 245 -5.46 15.26 -9.68
C ASN A 245 -6.98 15.02 -9.62
N SER A 246 -7.46 14.07 -8.82
CA SER A 246 -8.87 13.91 -8.53
C SER A 246 -9.35 15.09 -7.65
N GLY A 247 -10.59 15.52 -7.80
CA GLY A 247 -11.18 16.56 -6.95
C GLY A 247 -11.50 16.09 -5.52
N VAL A 248 -11.14 14.84 -5.15
CA VAL A 248 -11.55 14.22 -3.89
C VAL A 248 -10.42 14.31 -2.87
N GLU A 249 -10.73 14.82 -1.68
CA GLU A 249 -9.79 14.89 -0.57
C GLU A 249 -9.64 13.51 0.11
N THR A 250 -8.40 13.11 0.32
CA THR A 250 -8.07 11.84 0.98
C THR A 250 -6.84 12.00 1.87
N ILE A 251 -6.67 11.10 2.83
CA ILE A 251 -5.46 11.05 3.68
C ILE A 251 -4.16 10.96 2.86
N ARG A 252 -4.21 10.42 1.64
CA ARG A 252 -3.06 10.28 0.74
C ARG A 252 -2.64 11.61 0.12
N LYS A 253 -3.59 12.54 -0.08
CA LYS A 253 -3.31 13.91 -0.55
C LYS A 253 -2.86 14.81 0.58
N GLU A 254 -3.52 14.73 1.73
CA GLU A 254 -3.15 15.50 2.91
C GLU A 254 -1.74 15.12 3.40
N HIS A 255 -1.45 13.81 3.41
CA HIS A 255 -0.17 13.26 3.82
C HIS A 255 0.38 12.33 2.72
N PRO A 256 1.05 12.87 1.69
CA PRO A 256 1.58 12.04 0.60
C PRO A 256 2.69 11.09 1.06
N PHE A 257 3.42 11.43 2.11
CA PHE A 257 4.45 10.60 2.71
C PHE A 257 3.91 9.91 3.96
N ASN A 258 3.78 8.59 3.91
CA ASN A 258 3.18 7.79 4.96
C ASN A 258 4.09 6.66 5.43
N PHE A 259 4.00 6.32 6.71
CA PHE A 259 4.50 5.07 7.24
C PHE A 259 3.50 3.95 6.90
N ASN A 260 3.99 2.79 6.49
CA ASN A 260 3.17 1.63 6.19
C ASN A 260 3.71 0.40 6.91
N LEU A 261 2.84 -0.36 7.54
CA LEU A 261 3.16 -1.66 8.14
C LEU A 261 2.38 -2.75 7.42
N GLN A 262 3.08 -3.65 6.76
CA GLN A 262 2.50 -4.81 6.11
C GLN A 262 2.85 -6.07 6.89
N VAL A 263 1.84 -6.89 7.19
CA VAL A 263 2.00 -8.19 7.87
C VAL A 263 1.30 -9.25 7.03
N GLY A 264 1.93 -10.42 6.89
CA GLY A 264 1.33 -11.46 6.06
C GLY A 264 1.93 -12.85 6.28
N LEU A 265 1.21 -13.81 5.71
CA LEU A 265 1.62 -15.20 5.64
C LEU A 265 2.17 -15.48 4.25
N ARG A 266 3.25 -16.24 4.18
CA ARG A 266 3.90 -16.64 2.92
C ARG A 266 4.05 -18.15 2.87
N PHE A 267 3.66 -18.73 1.75
CA PHE A 267 3.85 -20.13 1.43
C PHE A 267 4.82 -20.27 0.27
N SER A 268 5.93 -20.99 0.48
CA SER A 268 7.03 -21.13 -0.47
C SER A 268 7.05 -22.53 -1.09
N PHE A 269 7.18 -22.57 -2.42
CA PHE A 269 7.27 -23.77 -3.22
C PHE A 269 8.71 -23.96 -3.73
N GLY A 270 9.14 -25.20 -3.94
CA GLY A 270 10.42 -25.50 -4.61
C GLY A 270 11.65 -25.59 -3.71
N ARG A 271 11.46 -25.77 -2.40
CA ARG A 271 12.56 -26.09 -1.45
C ARG A 271 12.71 -27.58 -1.24
#